data_27edcc706857c444265b87f2145916a3
#
_entry.id   27edcc706857c444265b87f2145916a3
#
_cell.length_a   1.000
_cell.length_b   1.000
_cell.length_c   1.000
_cell.angle_alpha   90.00
_cell.angle_beta   90.00
_cell.angle_gamma   90.00
#
_symmetry.space_group_name_H-M   'P 1'
#
loop_
_entity.id
_entity.type
_entity.pdbx_description
1 polymer ?
#
loop_
_entity_poly.entity_id
_entity_poly.type
_entity_poly.pdbx_seq_one_letter_code
_entity_poly.pdbx_strand_id
1 'polypeptide(L)'
;MGSRLSGPKVFLRETTGLTKNVSLFDAIAINVSYMSVGAALSLVGYTMLALPTVVGVNLVYGSMIAAALALPQMVVYTLMSRRFSRTGGDYVWMSRSLGGFVGSTITLMGITLETMPYLALIALSVVFAIGSVGLSLGYSAMLGLALPGNVSGADPLGQFILGSSLFVALVLVNILKPRLGFKLISAFYTLGLVGVVVAVLTLLMAGRSGVENYINGLNISGTTYASLAKSYNGPTFDLHSTLLMMPYFALFTYPWFNAAPSVGSELKGKASVWNVPISLLVAFFIVTIPYATMYYVGGFQFTTAALSNPTLVNDYGFNFFTLAMGVSSNFVGSAAIGLGWVVLTVAILAFGIITISRYMLAQSFDRFLPSRLAYVSKYGSPVVAHLLDLAVTVALIGLAAFLYGTLSSLYGAVMASMIYFAFVGGGAAVYGLKNERGTSKVTLVVAGILQAAVFTYLTYEFLAYPNIWGGSTLAYGYVAATFFLGAILYAYRKSVSDKAGFDITLAFKEIPPE
;
A
#
# COMPACT_ATOMS: atom_id res chain seq x y z
N MET A 1 21.97 -30.74 -51.08
CA MET A 1 21.96 -30.62 -49.62
C MET A 1 21.92 -29.15 -49.25
N GLY A 2 20.74 -28.61 -49.05
CA GLY A 2 20.54 -27.19 -48.75
C GLY A 2 20.58 -26.95 -47.27
N SER A 3 21.55 -26.17 -46.80
CA SER A 3 21.59 -25.65 -45.43
C SER A 3 20.41 -24.70 -45.21
N ARG A 4 19.41 -25.12 -44.48
CA ARG A 4 18.37 -24.22 -43.96
C ARG A 4 19.04 -23.27 -42.96
N LEU A 5 19.29 -22.05 -43.39
CA LEU A 5 19.59 -20.94 -42.51
C LEU A 5 18.38 -20.81 -41.54
N SER A 6 18.55 -21.26 -40.32
CA SER A 6 17.61 -20.98 -39.26
C SER A 6 17.71 -19.49 -38.92
N GLY A 7 16.88 -18.67 -39.57
CA GLY A 7 16.70 -17.28 -39.15
C GLY A 7 16.34 -17.23 -37.66
N PRO A 8 16.61 -16.12 -36.98
CA PRO A 8 16.26 -15.97 -35.57
C PRO A 8 14.78 -16.30 -35.41
N LYS A 9 14.44 -17.24 -34.50
CA LYS A 9 13.06 -17.57 -34.21
C LYS A 9 12.39 -16.31 -33.71
N VAL A 10 11.49 -15.73 -34.51
CA VAL A 10 10.70 -14.55 -34.15
C VAL A 10 9.90 -14.88 -32.90
N PHE A 11 10.05 -14.04 -31.91
CA PHE A 11 9.37 -14.19 -30.61
C PHE A 11 7.93 -13.72 -30.79
N LEU A 12 7.00 -14.62 -31.11
CA LEU A 12 5.58 -14.34 -31.14
C LEU A 12 5.07 -14.30 -29.69
N ARG A 13 4.82 -13.09 -29.18
CA ARG A 13 4.10 -12.89 -27.93
C ARG A 13 2.61 -12.95 -28.21
N GLU A 14 1.91 -13.80 -27.48
CA GLU A 14 0.45 -13.81 -27.48
C GLU A 14 -0.08 -12.52 -26.84
N THR A 15 -1.28 -12.07 -27.22
CA THR A 15 -1.95 -10.94 -26.59
C THR A 15 -2.27 -11.27 -25.13
N THR A 16 -2.33 -10.27 -24.26
CA THR A 16 -2.60 -10.48 -22.82
C THR A 16 -3.99 -11.06 -22.54
N GLY A 17 -4.92 -10.94 -23.48
CA GLY A 17 -6.32 -11.32 -23.27
C GLY A 17 -7.10 -10.41 -22.30
N LEU A 18 -6.45 -9.36 -21.78
CA LEU A 18 -7.07 -8.37 -20.91
C LEU A 18 -7.79 -7.30 -21.73
N THR A 19 -8.92 -6.80 -21.21
CA THR A 19 -9.76 -5.83 -21.93
C THR A 19 -9.71 -4.45 -21.27
N LYS A 20 -9.74 -3.38 -22.08
CA LYS A 20 -9.77 -1.97 -21.61
C LYS A 20 -11.10 -1.66 -20.94
N ASN A 21 -11.15 -1.74 -19.61
CA ASN A 21 -12.36 -1.54 -18.82
C ASN A 21 -12.25 -0.46 -17.74
N VAL A 22 -11.04 -0.05 -17.35
CA VAL A 22 -10.77 0.84 -16.22
C VAL A 22 -10.89 2.31 -16.67
N SER A 23 -11.87 3.03 -16.14
CA SER A 23 -12.06 4.48 -16.38
C SER A 23 -11.06 5.33 -15.57
N LEU A 24 -11.03 6.65 -15.80
CA LEU A 24 -10.22 7.56 -14.99
C LEU A 24 -10.64 7.53 -13.51
N PHE A 25 -11.94 7.50 -13.22
CA PHE A 25 -12.44 7.42 -11.85
C PHE A 25 -12.01 6.10 -11.18
N ASP A 26 -12.16 4.97 -11.89
CA ASP A 26 -11.70 3.67 -11.37
C ASP A 26 -10.20 3.66 -11.12
N ALA A 27 -9.39 4.26 -12.00
CA ALA A 27 -7.94 4.35 -11.86
C ALA A 27 -7.52 5.20 -10.64
N ILE A 28 -8.23 6.30 -10.37
CA ILE A 28 -8.03 7.11 -9.16
C ILE A 28 -8.43 6.31 -7.92
N ALA A 29 -9.61 5.67 -7.94
CA ALA A 29 -10.07 4.83 -6.85
C ALA A 29 -9.07 3.70 -6.53
N ILE A 30 -8.51 3.08 -7.55
CA ILE A 30 -7.46 2.06 -7.47
C ILE A 30 -6.21 2.59 -6.76
N ASN A 31 -5.65 3.70 -7.23
CA ASN A 31 -4.45 4.27 -6.61
C ASN A 31 -4.70 4.69 -5.16
N VAL A 32 -5.77 5.47 -4.90
CA VAL A 32 -6.06 5.97 -3.55
C VAL A 32 -6.39 4.84 -2.58
N SER A 33 -7.09 3.80 -3.04
CA SER A 33 -7.30 2.59 -2.22
C SER A 33 -5.98 1.90 -1.88
N TYR A 34 -5.09 1.74 -2.86
CA TYR A 34 -3.80 1.09 -2.63
C TYR A 34 -2.84 1.92 -1.77
N MET A 35 -3.00 3.24 -1.73
CA MET A 35 -2.30 4.13 -0.81
C MET A 35 -2.68 3.92 0.67
N SER A 36 -3.60 3.02 0.98
CA SER A 36 -3.91 2.58 2.34
C SER A 36 -4.34 3.71 3.29
N VAL A 37 -5.04 4.72 2.78
CA VAL A 37 -5.44 5.91 3.55
C VAL A 37 -6.23 5.55 4.82
N GLY A 38 -7.05 4.49 4.78
CA GLY A 38 -7.77 3.99 5.96
C GLY A 38 -6.80 3.52 7.05
N ALA A 39 -5.72 2.82 6.69
CA ALA A 39 -4.66 2.41 7.61
C ALA A 39 -3.89 3.62 8.15
N ALA A 40 -3.58 4.62 7.29
CA ALA A 40 -2.95 5.86 7.73
C ALA A 40 -3.75 6.59 8.82
N LEU A 41 -5.06 6.65 8.73
CA LEU A 41 -5.88 7.34 9.72
C LEU A 41 -6.14 6.52 10.98
N SER A 42 -5.98 5.19 10.93
CA SER A 42 -6.26 4.29 12.05
C SER A 42 -5.01 3.81 12.81
N LEU A 43 -3.85 3.68 12.15
CA LEU A 43 -2.65 3.08 12.75
C LEU A 43 -1.62 4.10 13.24
N VAL A 44 -1.89 5.40 13.13
CA VAL A 44 -0.93 6.46 13.51
C VAL A 44 -0.53 6.38 14.98
N GLY A 45 -1.44 6.04 15.88
CA GLY A 45 -1.16 5.90 17.30
C GLY A 45 -0.11 4.82 17.58
N TYR A 46 -0.20 3.66 16.93
CA TYR A 46 0.78 2.59 17.09
C TYR A 46 2.19 3.01 16.64
N THR A 47 2.29 3.83 15.60
CA THR A 47 3.57 4.40 15.17
C THR A 47 4.08 5.43 16.16
N MET A 48 3.20 6.30 16.67
CA MET A 48 3.56 7.30 17.69
C MET A 48 4.07 6.64 18.98
N LEU A 49 3.52 5.49 19.40
CA LEU A 49 4.00 4.72 20.54
C LEU A 49 5.40 4.13 20.32
N ALA A 50 5.78 3.83 19.09
CA ALA A 50 7.09 3.28 18.76
C ALA A 50 8.20 4.34 18.62
N LEU A 51 7.85 5.62 18.50
CA LEU A 51 8.84 6.69 18.36
C LEU A 51 9.62 6.89 19.67
N PRO A 52 10.94 7.15 19.60
CA PRO A 52 11.75 7.43 20.79
C PRO A 52 11.34 8.75 21.46
N THR A 53 10.77 9.66 20.70
CA THR A 53 10.16 10.90 21.17
C THR A 53 9.09 11.34 20.19
N VAL A 54 7.99 11.87 20.74
CA VAL A 54 6.89 12.46 19.95
C VAL A 54 6.92 14.00 20.01
N VAL A 55 7.94 14.58 20.65
CA VAL A 55 8.05 16.02 20.85
C VAL A 55 8.22 16.74 19.51
N GLY A 56 7.25 17.57 19.17
CA GLY A 56 7.25 18.33 17.92
C GLY A 56 6.83 17.56 16.68
N VAL A 57 6.42 16.29 16.79
CA VAL A 57 5.84 15.55 15.66
C VAL A 57 4.52 16.20 15.26
N ASN A 58 4.44 16.69 14.03
CA ASN A 58 3.23 17.32 13.49
C ASN A 58 2.73 16.54 12.27
N LEU A 59 1.60 15.86 12.41
CA LEU A 59 1.05 15.00 11.36
C LEU A 59 0.55 15.79 10.14
N VAL A 60 0.09 17.03 10.33
CA VAL A 60 -0.33 17.89 9.21
C VAL A 60 0.88 18.31 8.39
N TYR A 61 1.91 18.86 9.02
CA TYR A 61 3.14 19.23 8.32
C TYR A 61 3.88 17.99 7.78
N GLY A 62 3.85 16.89 8.51
CA GLY A 62 4.37 15.60 8.04
C GLY A 62 3.70 15.13 6.75
N SER A 63 2.37 15.20 6.69
CA SER A 63 1.61 14.89 5.48
C SER A 63 1.96 15.82 4.31
N MET A 64 2.12 17.13 4.56
CA MET A 64 2.51 18.11 3.53
C MET A 64 3.93 17.83 3.01
N ILE A 65 4.89 17.57 3.89
CA ILE A 65 6.27 17.22 3.52
C ILE A 65 6.28 15.93 2.71
N ALA A 66 5.58 14.88 3.17
CA ALA A 66 5.51 13.60 2.47
C ALA A 66 4.87 13.73 1.08
N ALA A 67 3.81 14.54 0.93
CA ALA A 67 3.22 14.83 -0.37
C ALA A 67 4.19 15.55 -1.30
N ALA A 68 4.97 16.51 -0.78
CA ALA A 68 6.01 17.20 -1.54
C ALA A 68 7.13 16.23 -1.98
N LEU A 69 7.56 15.32 -1.10
CA LEU A 69 8.54 14.27 -1.42
C LEU A 69 8.02 13.25 -2.44
N ALA A 70 6.69 13.10 -2.58
CA ALA A 70 6.08 12.23 -3.58
C ALA A 70 5.98 12.88 -4.98
N LEU A 71 6.17 14.20 -5.13
CA LEU A 71 6.07 14.90 -6.42
C LEU A 71 7.03 14.34 -7.50
N PRO A 72 8.31 14.04 -7.22
CA PRO A 72 9.18 13.43 -8.22
C PRO A 72 8.64 12.11 -8.75
N GLN A 73 8.13 11.24 -7.87
CA GLN A 73 7.51 9.98 -8.25
C GLN A 73 6.25 10.21 -9.08
N MET A 74 5.38 11.16 -8.69
CA MET A 74 4.21 11.54 -9.48
C MET A 74 4.59 11.91 -10.91
N VAL A 75 5.63 12.71 -11.09
CA VAL A 75 6.13 13.12 -12.43
C VAL A 75 6.62 11.90 -13.21
N VAL A 76 7.46 11.05 -12.61
CA VAL A 76 7.98 9.83 -13.23
C VAL A 76 6.83 8.93 -13.68
N TYR A 77 5.90 8.62 -12.78
CA TYR A 77 4.78 7.71 -13.07
C TYR A 77 3.83 8.29 -14.13
N THR A 78 3.56 9.59 -14.10
CA THR A 78 2.76 10.26 -15.14
C THR A 78 3.43 10.17 -16.51
N LEU A 79 4.73 10.47 -16.59
CA LEU A 79 5.44 10.47 -17.86
C LEU A 79 5.69 9.07 -18.40
N MET A 80 6.04 8.11 -17.55
CA MET A 80 6.30 6.74 -17.96
C MET A 80 5.02 5.99 -18.34
N SER A 81 3.89 6.21 -17.61
CA SER A 81 2.58 5.64 -17.98
C SER A 81 2.08 6.10 -19.35
N ARG A 82 2.41 7.33 -19.77
CA ARG A 82 2.11 7.81 -21.13
C ARG A 82 2.86 7.05 -22.22
N ARG A 83 4.07 6.60 -21.91
CA ARG A 83 4.97 5.92 -22.88
C ARG A 83 4.74 4.41 -22.90
N PHE A 84 4.48 3.84 -21.75
CA PHE A 84 4.37 2.40 -21.54
C PHE A 84 3.09 2.07 -20.75
N SER A 85 1.93 2.21 -21.40
CA SER A 85 0.66 1.78 -20.81
C SER A 85 0.48 0.27 -21.02
N ARG A 86 1.22 -0.52 -20.23
CA ARG A 86 1.25 -2.00 -20.33
C ARG A 86 1.00 -2.64 -18.97
N THR A 87 0.48 -3.86 -18.97
CA THR A 87 0.34 -4.68 -17.77
C THR A 87 1.69 -4.86 -17.09
N GLY A 88 1.74 -4.71 -15.77
CA GLY A 88 2.97 -4.72 -14.98
C GLY A 88 3.65 -3.35 -14.88
N GLY A 89 3.11 -2.29 -15.51
CA GLY A 89 3.48 -0.88 -15.31
C GLY A 89 4.99 -0.64 -15.18
N ASP A 90 5.40 -0.20 -14.01
CA ASP A 90 6.77 0.18 -13.66
C ASP A 90 7.79 -0.99 -13.71
N TYR A 91 7.36 -2.25 -13.57
CA TYR A 91 8.21 -3.41 -13.91
C TYR A 91 8.68 -3.34 -15.37
N VAL A 92 7.75 -3.04 -16.29
CA VAL A 92 8.07 -2.93 -17.71
C VAL A 92 9.04 -1.78 -17.93
N TRP A 93 8.82 -0.63 -17.30
CA TRP A 93 9.71 0.53 -17.44
C TRP A 93 11.11 0.24 -16.94
N MET A 94 11.23 -0.31 -15.75
CA MET A 94 12.50 -0.61 -15.11
C MET A 94 13.27 -1.70 -15.88
N SER A 95 12.60 -2.79 -16.27
CA SER A 95 13.26 -3.89 -16.97
C SER A 95 13.76 -3.52 -18.36
N ARG A 96 13.09 -2.59 -19.06
CA ARG A 96 13.52 -2.08 -20.39
C ARG A 96 14.58 -1.00 -20.28
N SER A 97 14.68 -0.31 -19.16
CA SER A 97 15.66 0.76 -18.91
C SER A 97 16.97 0.25 -18.31
N LEU A 98 16.89 -0.63 -17.30
CA LEU A 98 18.01 -1.16 -16.52
C LEU A 98 18.39 -2.61 -16.89
N GLY A 99 17.60 -3.26 -17.75
CA GLY A 99 17.80 -4.64 -18.17
C GLY A 99 17.03 -5.67 -17.35
N GLY A 100 16.88 -6.87 -17.95
CA GLY A 100 16.02 -7.92 -17.40
C GLY A 100 16.42 -8.44 -16.02
N PHE A 101 17.71 -8.56 -15.73
CA PHE A 101 18.20 -9.02 -14.44
C PHE A 101 17.72 -8.10 -13.31
N VAL A 102 18.02 -6.80 -13.42
CA VAL A 102 17.62 -5.79 -12.42
C VAL A 102 16.09 -5.71 -12.34
N GLY A 103 15.43 -5.54 -13.50
CA GLY A 103 13.97 -5.39 -13.54
C GLY A 103 13.24 -6.57 -12.92
N SER A 104 13.59 -7.80 -13.27
CA SER A 104 12.90 -8.99 -12.78
C SER A 104 13.19 -9.27 -11.31
N THR A 105 14.47 -9.20 -10.89
CA THR A 105 14.90 -9.50 -9.53
C THR A 105 14.35 -8.48 -8.53
N ILE A 106 14.50 -7.20 -8.82
CA ILE A 106 14.05 -6.13 -7.92
C ILE A 106 12.52 -6.08 -7.85
N THR A 107 11.80 -6.34 -8.95
CA THR A 107 10.33 -6.42 -8.91
C THR A 107 9.85 -7.64 -8.13
N LEU A 108 10.50 -8.80 -8.27
CA LEU A 108 10.13 -9.97 -7.50
C LEU A 108 10.27 -9.72 -6.00
N MET A 109 11.40 -9.15 -5.59
CA MET A 109 11.68 -8.79 -4.20
C MET A 109 10.71 -7.70 -3.67
N GLY A 110 10.63 -6.56 -4.36
CA GLY A 110 10.08 -5.33 -3.82
C GLY A 110 8.57 -5.14 -4.03
N ILE A 111 7.94 -5.92 -4.90
CA ILE A 111 6.49 -5.87 -5.13
C ILE A 111 5.87 -7.26 -5.09
N THR A 112 6.37 -8.22 -5.91
CA THR A 112 5.65 -9.48 -6.10
C THR A 112 5.61 -10.33 -4.82
N LEU A 113 6.73 -10.48 -4.12
CA LEU A 113 6.78 -11.27 -2.88
C LEU A 113 6.54 -10.41 -1.64
N GLU A 114 6.87 -9.13 -1.67
CA GLU A 114 6.62 -8.22 -0.54
C GLU A 114 5.14 -7.96 -0.32
N THR A 115 4.33 -7.85 -1.39
CA THR A 115 2.89 -7.57 -1.25
C THR A 115 2.13 -8.68 -0.53
N MET A 116 2.55 -9.95 -0.61
CA MET A 116 1.83 -11.06 0.05
C MET A 116 1.77 -10.92 1.59
N PRO A 117 2.89 -10.77 2.33
CA PRO A 117 2.82 -10.52 3.77
C PRO A 117 2.12 -9.20 4.11
N TYR A 118 2.26 -8.17 3.26
CA TYR A 118 1.52 -6.93 3.44
C TYR A 118 0.00 -7.15 3.37
N LEU A 119 -0.51 -7.90 2.37
CA LEU A 119 -1.94 -8.21 2.27
C LEU A 119 -2.44 -9.06 3.45
N ALA A 120 -1.63 -9.96 3.99
CA ALA A 120 -2.00 -10.71 5.18
C ALA A 120 -2.19 -9.80 6.40
N LEU A 121 -1.29 -8.82 6.60
CA LEU A 121 -1.43 -7.82 7.65
C LEU A 121 -2.63 -6.89 7.42
N ILE A 122 -2.91 -6.50 6.18
CA ILE A 122 -4.09 -5.70 5.86
C ILE A 122 -5.38 -6.50 6.10
N ALA A 123 -5.42 -7.81 5.81
CA ALA A 123 -6.56 -8.65 6.13
C ALA A 123 -6.88 -8.61 7.64
N LEU A 124 -5.86 -8.73 8.49
CA LEU A 124 -6.03 -8.57 9.94
C LEU A 124 -6.38 -7.13 10.35
N SER A 125 -5.87 -6.12 9.64
CA SER A 125 -6.28 -4.72 9.87
C SER A 125 -7.76 -4.48 9.57
N VAL A 126 -8.33 -5.18 8.58
CA VAL A 126 -9.78 -5.16 8.33
C VAL A 126 -10.54 -5.81 9.49
N VAL A 127 -10.06 -6.95 10.00
CA VAL A 127 -10.68 -7.62 11.16
C VAL A 127 -10.61 -6.72 12.39
N PHE A 128 -9.47 -6.09 12.64
CA PHE A 128 -9.30 -5.09 13.70
C PHE A 128 -10.29 -3.91 13.54
N ALA A 129 -10.45 -3.39 12.32
CA ALA A 129 -11.41 -2.32 12.06
C ALA A 129 -12.85 -2.77 12.36
N ILE A 130 -13.24 -3.97 11.94
CA ILE A 130 -14.56 -4.56 12.23
C ILE A 130 -14.76 -4.70 13.75
N GLY A 131 -13.77 -5.23 14.47
CA GLY A 131 -13.78 -5.37 15.91
C GLY A 131 -13.94 -4.02 16.63
N SER A 132 -13.10 -3.06 16.26
CA SER A 132 -13.11 -1.71 16.85
C SER A 132 -14.41 -0.95 16.58
N VAL A 133 -14.96 -1.07 15.37
CA VAL A 133 -16.27 -0.51 15.01
C VAL A 133 -17.37 -1.18 15.85
N GLY A 134 -17.36 -2.50 15.96
CA GLY A 134 -18.32 -3.23 16.77
C GLY A 134 -18.29 -2.79 18.24
N LEU A 135 -17.11 -2.67 18.84
CA LEU A 135 -16.94 -2.16 20.20
C LEU A 135 -17.48 -0.73 20.35
N SER A 136 -17.14 0.16 19.42
CA SER A 136 -17.61 1.55 19.43
C SER A 136 -19.14 1.65 19.27
N LEU A 137 -19.80 0.65 18.69
CA LEU A 137 -21.25 0.54 18.57
C LEU A 137 -21.91 -0.20 19.76
N GLY A 138 -21.13 -0.60 20.78
CA GLY A 138 -21.62 -1.26 22.00
C GLY A 138 -21.63 -2.78 21.97
N TYR A 139 -21.05 -3.43 20.95
CA TYR A 139 -20.98 -4.90 20.84
C TYR A 139 -19.71 -5.45 21.52
N SER A 140 -19.75 -5.71 22.82
CA SER A 140 -18.62 -6.18 23.62
C SER A 140 -18.03 -7.54 23.13
N ALA A 141 -18.84 -8.39 22.50
CA ALA A 141 -18.39 -9.66 21.90
C ALA A 141 -17.33 -9.46 20.79
N MET A 142 -17.18 -8.25 20.24
CA MET A 142 -16.19 -7.93 19.20
C MET A 142 -14.78 -7.64 19.76
N LEU A 143 -14.59 -7.64 21.09
CA LEU A 143 -13.30 -7.32 21.73
C LEU A 143 -12.17 -8.24 21.20
N GLY A 144 -12.40 -9.54 21.12
CA GLY A 144 -11.38 -10.49 20.65
C GLY A 144 -10.88 -10.24 19.23
N LEU A 145 -11.71 -9.62 18.37
CA LEU A 145 -11.32 -9.24 17.01
C LEU A 145 -10.56 -7.92 16.96
N ALA A 146 -10.77 -7.04 17.96
CA ALA A 146 -10.13 -5.73 18.04
C ALA A 146 -8.75 -5.77 18.71
N LEU A 147 -8.36 -6.87 19.35
CA LEU A 147 -7.08 -7.02 20.02
C LEU A 147 -6.04 -7.71 19.11
N PRO A 148 -4.74 -7.35 19.20
CA PRO A 148 -3.68 -8.13 18.55
C PRO A 148 -3.69 -9.60 19.00
N GLY A 149 -3.41 -10.54 18.09
CA GLY A 149 -3.57 -11.97 18.35
C GLY A 149 -2.73 -12.55 19.51
N ASN A 150 -1.66 -11.85 19.94
CA ASN A 150 -0.80 -12.23 21.05
C ASN A 150 -1.19 -11.58 22.39
N VAL A 151 -2.26 -10.81 22.43
CA VAL A 151 -2.75 -10.13 23.65
C VAL A 151 -3.82 -10.99 24.33
N SER A 152 -3.86 -10.97 25.67
CA SER A 152 -4.88 -11.70 26.45
C SER A 152 -6.28 -11.17 26.09
N GLY A 153 -7.20 -12.09 25.80
CA GLY A 153 -8.56 -11.76 25.34
C GLY A 153 -8.74 -11.65 23.83
N ALA A 154 -7.66 -11.74 23.06
CA ALA A 154 -7.75 -11.82 21.60
C ALA A 154 -8.40 -13.14 21.16
N ASP A 155 -9.02 -13.14 19.97
CA ASP A 155 -9.55 -14.33 19.30
C ASP A 155 -8.77 -14.60 17.99
N PRO A 156 -7.58 -15.22 18.04
CA PRO A 156 -6.78 -15.51 16.85
C PRO A 156 -7.50 -16.39 15.85
N LEU A 157 -8.35 -17.31 16.31
CA LEU A 157 -9.11 -18.18 15.41
C LEU A 157 -10.19 -17.40 14.64
N GLY A 158 -10.95 -16.56 15.33
CA GLY A 158 -11.93 -15.68 14.72
C GLY A 158 -11.28 -14.70 13.75
N GLN A 159 -10.12 -14.14 14.11
CA GLN A 159 -9.33 -13.27 13.25
C GLN A 159 -8.87 -13.99 11.97
N PHE A 160 -8.33 -15.21 12.10
CA PHE A 160 -7.91 -16.04 10.96
C PHE A 160 -9.10 -16.38 10.04
N ILE A 161 -10.22 -16.85 10.61
CA ILE A 161 -11.40 -17.25 9.83
C ILE A 161 -11.98 -16.05 9.09
N LEU A 162 -12.19 -14.93 9.76
CA LEU A 162 -12.80 -13.75 9.16
C LEU A 162 -11.88 -13.12 8.10
N GLY A 163 -10.59 -12.94 8.42
CA GLY A 163 -9.61 -12.38 7.49
C GLY A 163 -9.43 -13.25 6.24
N SER A 164 -9.29 -14.59 6.43
CA SER A 164 -9.16 -15.52 5.30
C SER A 164 -10.42 -15.62 4.46
N SER A 165 -11.60 -15.66 5.08
CA SER A 165 -12.88 -15.71 4.35
C SER A 165 -13.08 -14.47 3.47
N LEU A 166 -12.77 -13.28 3.99
CA LEU A 166 -12.82 -12.04 3.23
C LEU A 166 -11.83 -12.06 2.07
N PHE A 167 -10.60 -12.50 2.31
CA PHE A 167 -9.57 -12.58 1.28
C PHE A 167 -9.96 -13.56 0.18
N VAL A 168 -10.44 -14.76 0.55
CA VAL A 168 -10.96 -15.77 -0.40
C VAL A 168 -12.10 -15.20 -1.24
N ALA A 169 -13.08 -14.51 -0.62
CA ALA A 169 -14.20 -13.92 -1.32
C ALA A 169 -13.75 -12.89 -2.38
N LEU A 170 -12.80 -12.02 -2.04
CA LEU A 170 -12.24 -11.03 -2.96
C LEU A 170 -11.47 -11.68 -4.11
N VAL A 171 -10.67 -12.72 -3.82
CA VAL A 171 -9.95 -13.48 -4.86
C VAL A 171 -10.93 -14.16 -5.81
N LEU A 172 -11.98 -14.81 -5.29
CA LEU A 172 -13.00 -15.45 -6.11
C LEU A 172 -13.73 -14.45 -7.01
N VAL A 173 -14.07 -13.27 -6.51
CA VAL A 173 -14.65 -12.19 -7.33
C VAL A 173 -13.70 -11.82 -8.47
N ASN A 174 -12.40 -11.67 -8.20
CA ASN A 174 -11.41 -11.30 -9.22
C ASN A 174 -11.14 -12.41 -10.23
N ILE A 175 -11.28 -13.68 -9.84
CA ILE A 175 -11.18 -14.83 -10.76
C ILE A 175 -12.39 -14.94 -11.67
N LEU A 176 -13.60 -14.86 -11.09
CA LEU A 176 -14.85 -15.18 -11.78
C LEU A 176 -15.46 -13.99 -12.52
N LYS A 177 -15.30 -12.78 -11.95
CA LYS A 177 -15.90 -11.53 -12.45
C LYS A 177 -14.95 -10.35 -12.27
N PRO A 178 -13.79 -10.28 -12.97
CA PRO A 178 -12.79 -9.23 -12.76
C PRO A 178 -13.32 -7.80 -12.94
N ARG A 179 -14.32 -7.60 -13.83
CA ARG A 179 -15.00 -6.29 -13.96
C ARG A 179 -15.75 -5.88 -12.69
N LEU A 180 -16.33 -6.85 -11.97
CA LEU A 180 -16.97 -6.59 -10.68
C LEU A 180 -15.91 -6.24 -9.63
N GLY A 181 -14.73 -6.88 -9.65
CA GLY A 181 -13.61 -6.53 -8.78
C GLY A 181 -13.26 -5.05 -8.85
N PHE A 182 -13.06 -4.51 -10.06
CA PHE A 182 -12.80 -3.06 -10.24
C PHE A 182 -13.96 -2.19 -9.75
N LYS A 183 -15.22 -2.56 -10.02
CA LYS A 183 -16.40 -1.80 -9.55
C LYS A 183 -16.50 -1.80 -8.03
N LEU A 184 -16.18 -2.93 -7.37
CA LEU A 184 -16.19 -3.01 -5.91
C LEU A 184 -15.14 -2.08 -5.31
N ILE A 185 -13.94 -1.98 -5.88
CA ILE A 185 -12.91 -1.05 -5.42
C ILE A 185 -13.44 0.39 -5.50
N SER A 186 -14.02 0.79 -6.64
CA SER A 186 -14.60 2.12 -6.81
C SER A 186 -15.75 2.39 -5.84
N ALA A 187 -16.58 1.38 -5.55
CA ALA A 187 -17.66 1.49 -4.56
C ALA A 187 -17.12 1.63 -3.13
N PHE A 188 -16.16 0.79 -2.74
CA PHE A 188 -15.52 0.85 -1.42
C PHE A 188 -14.79 2.18 -1.22
N TYR A 189 -14.06 2.65 -2.23
CA TYR A 189 -13.43 3.95 -2.22
C TYR A 189 -14.46 5.08 -1.99
N THR A 190 -15.57 5.08 -2.74
CA THR A 190 -16.60 6.12 -2.62
C THR A 190 -17.26 6.10 -1.25
N LEU A 191 -17.66 4.91 -0.76
CA LEU A 191 -18.26 4.75 0.56
C LEU A 191 -17.27 5.13 1.66
N GLY A 192 -16.00 4.77 1.50
CA GLY A 192 -14.94 5.15 2.43
C GLY A 192 -14.74 6.65 2.50
N LEU A 193 -14.74 7.35 1.36
CA LEU A 193 -14.69 8.81 1.33
C LEU A 193 -15.87 9.45 2.04
N VAL A 194 -17.08 8.94 1.81
CA VAL A 194 -18.28 9.41 2.52
C VAL A 194 -18.09 9.24 4.03
N GLY A 195 -17.57 8.10 4.49
CA GLY A 195 -17.27 7.86 5.90
C GLY A 195 -16.26 8.85 6.48
N VAL A 196 -15.19 9.16 5.74
CA VAL A 196 -14.19 10.18 6.16
C VAL A 196 -14.84 11.57 6.24
N VAL A 197 -15.65 11.96 5.26
CA VAL A 197 -16.35 13.25 5.27
C VAL A 197 -17.32 13.32 6.45
N VAL A 198 -18.11 12.28 6.70
CA VAL A 198 -19.02 12.21 7.86
C VAL A 198 -18.23 12.32 9.17
N ALA A 199 -17.08 11.64 9.29
CA ALA A 199 -16.23 11.71 10.47
C ALA A 199 -15.68 13.14 10.70
N VAL A 200 -15.17 13.80 9.66
CA VAL A 200 -14.72 15.20 9.73
C VAL A 200 -15.85 16.13 10.18
N LEU A 201 -17.02 16.03 9.56
CA LEU A 201 -18.17 16.86 9.90
C LEU A 201 -18.64 16.60 11.34
N THR A 202 -18.71 15.33 11.77
CA THR A 202 -19.07 14.94 13.14
C THR A 202 -18.11 15.57 14.16
N LEU A 203 -16.79 15.49 13.91
CA LEU A 203 -15.79 16.11 14.78
C LEU A 203 -15.93 17.63 14.83
N LEU A 204 -16.11 18.29 13.69
CA LEU A 204 -16.30 19.74 13.63
C LEU A 204 -17.56 20.19 14.35
N MET A 205 -18.67 19.44 14.22
CA MET A 205 -19.94 19.73 14.90
C MET A 205 -19.86 19.50 16.41
N ALA A 206 -19.19 18.45 16.85
CA ALA A 206 -18.98 18.15 18.27
C ALA A 206 -18.05 19.18 18.93
N GLY A 207 -17.09 19.70 18.17
CA GLY A 207 -16.11 20.65 18.64
C GLY A 207 -15.26 20.12 19.80
N ARG A 208 -14.58 21.03 20.47
CA ARG A 208 -13.71 20.70 21.60
C ARG A 208 -14.47 20.09 22.78
N SER A 209 -15.63 20.64 23.10
CA SER A 209 -16.46 20.13 24.21
C SER A 209 -16.91 18.68 23.98
N GLY A 210 -17.23 18.31 22.75
CA GLY A 210 -17.54 16.91 22.40
C GLY A 210 -16.36 15.97 22.64
N VAL A 211 -15.15 16.37 22.25
CA VAL A 211 -13.92 15.59 22.49
C VAL A 211 -13.63 15.47 23.99
N GLU A 212 -13.74 16.56 24.75
CA GLU A 212 -13.57 16.57 26.21
C GLU A 212 -14.55 15.62 26.90
N ASN A 213 -15.84 15.71 26.55
CA ASN A 213 -16.90 14.87 27.12
C ASN A 213 -16.67 13.38 26.78
N TYR A 214 -16.30 13.06 25.54
CA TYR A 214 -16.01 11.69 25.14
C TYR A 214 -14.85 11.10 25.94
N ILE A 215 -13.70 11.77 25.98
CA ILE A 215 -12.51 11.26 26.67
C ILE A 215 -12.75 11.12 28.17
N ASN A 216 -13.36 12.12 28.79
CA ASN A 216 -13.69 12.07 30.23
C ASN A 216 -14.74 10.99 30.52
N GLY A 217 -15.66 10.72 29.60
CA GLY A 217 -16.67 9.67 29.67
C GLY A 217 -16.14 8.24 29.59
N LEU A 218 -14.91 8.04 29.09
CA LEU A 218 -14.26 6.73 29.10
C LEU A 218 -13.91 6.23 30.50
N ASN A 219 -13.92 7.13 31.51
CA ASN A 219 -13.65 6.82 32.92
C ASN A 219 -12.35 6.07 33.19
N ILE A 220 -11.30 6.35 32.37
CA ILE A 220 -9.98 5.74 32.53
C ILE A 220 -9.26 6.41 33.69
N SER A 221 -8.84 5.64 34.70
CA SER A 221 -8.14 6.15 35.87
C SER A 221 -6.92 6.99 35.50
N GLY A 222 -6.87 8.22 35.98
CA GLY A 222 -5.78 9.18 35.73
C GLY A 222 -5.74 9.77 34.32
N THR A 223 -6.63 9.35 33.42
CA THR A 223 -6.65 9.80 32.03
C THR A 223 -7.89 10.64 31.74
N THR A 224 -7.73 11.95 31.71
CA THR A 224 -8.75 12.92 31.32
C THR A 224 -8.24 13.76 30.16
N TYR A 225 -9.15 14.46 29.47
CA TYR A 225 -8.73 15.41 28.45
C TYR A 225 -7.70 16.42 28.98
N ALA A 226 -7.96 17.00 30.17
CA ALA A 226 -7.08 17.99 30.77
C ALA A 226 -5.71 17.40 31.17
N SER A 227 -5.67 16.17 31.71
CA SER A 227 -4.40 15.51 32.07
C SER A 227 -3.56 15.21 30.85
N LEU A 228 -4.17 14.71 29.76
CA LEU A 228 -3.49 14.46 28.50
C LEU A 228 -2.96 15.76 27.87
N ALA A 229 -3.78 16.81 27.80
CA ALA A 229 -3.33 18.09 27.23
C ALA A 229 -2.16 18.70 28.02
N LYS A 230 -2.12 18.51 29.35
CA LYS A 230 -1.02 18.98 30.21
C LYS A 230 0.23 18.09 30.16
N SER A 231 0.09 16.83 29.78
CA SER A 231 1.23 15.89 29.70
C SER A 231 2.18 16.22 28.54
N TYR A 232 1.71 16.95 27.54
CA TYR A 232 2.53 17.37 26.41
C TYR A 232 3.03 18.81 26.59
N ASN A 233 4.34 18.98 26.74
CA ASN A 233 5.00 20.29 26.97
C ASN A 233 5.97 20.68 25.83
N GLY A 234 5.96 19.95 24.70
CA GLY A 234 6.85 20.20 23.58
C GLY A 234 6.34 21.29 22.61
N PRO A 235 7.15 21.65 21.61
CA PRO A 235 6.75 22.55 20.54
C PRO A 235 5.68 21.91 19.65
N THR A 236 4.94 22.73 18.91
CA THR A 236 3.92 22.26 17.95
C THR A 236 4.53 21.72 16.65
N PHE A 237 5.80 21.95 16.42
CA PHE A 237 6.54 21.44 15.27
C PHE A 237 8.04 21.39 15.57
N ASP A 238 8.63 20.24 15.26
CA ASP A 238 10.07 20.02 15.12
C ASP A 238 10.31 19.24 13.82
N LEU A 239 11.23 19.75 12.99
CA LEU A 239 11.46 19.17 11.67
C LEU A 239 12.07 17.77 11.77
N HIS A 240 13.02 17.55 12.66
CA HIS A 240 13.69 16.25 12.80
C HIS A 240 12.69 15.17 13.27
N SER A 241 11.93 15.46 14.32
CA SER A 241 10.91 14.55 14.84
C SER A 241 9.82 14.27 13.80
N THR A 242 9.43 15.27 12.99
CA THR A 242 8.45 15.09 11.93
C THR A 242 9.02 14.28 10.75
N LEU A 243 10.31 14.44 10.43
CA LEU A 243 10.97 13.64 9.39
C LEU A 243 11.10 12.17 9.79
N LEU A 244 11.23 11.84 11.08
CA LEU A 244 11.17 10.46 11.57
C LEU A 244 9.83 9.76 11.25
N MET A 245 8.76 10.53 10.95
CA MET A 245 7.47 9.99 10.51
C MET A 245 7.36 9.75 8.99
N MET A 246 8.39 10.08 8.20
CA MET A 246 8.30 9.92 6.74
C MET A 246 8.08 8.48 6.29
N PRO A 247 8.73 7.46 6.88
CA PRO A 247 8.41 6.07 6.55
C PRO A 247 6.95 5.70 6.80
N TYR A 248 6.29 6.27 7.82
CA TYR A 248 4.86 6.07 8.05
C TYR A 248 3.99 6.52 6.87
N PHE A 249 4.25 7.74 6.36
CA PHE A 249 3.56 8.23 5.17
C PHE A 249 3.96 7.46 3.90
N ALA A 250 5.16 6.90 3.86
CA ALA A 250 5.59 6.00 2.78
C ALA A 250 4.92 4.63 2.87
N LEU A 251 4.67 4.09 4.06
CA LEU A 251 3.96 2.83 4.26
C LEU A 251 2.49 2.93 3.87
N PHE A 252 1.81 4.00 4.27
CA PHE A 252 0.35 4.05 4.28
C PHE A 252 -0.27 5.15 3.41
N THR A 253 0.52 5.92 2.62
CA THR A 253 -0.06 6.99 1.82
C THR A 253 0.59 7.15 0.44
N TYR A 254 1.57 8.01 0.32
CA TYR A 254 1.92 8.66 -0.95
C TYR A 254 2.61 7.82 -2.03
N PRO A 255 3.46 6.80 -1.77
CA PRO A 255 4.28 6.20 -2.83
C PRO A 255 3.58 5.14 -3.70
N TRP A 256 2.36 4.74 -3.38
CA TRP A 256 1.70 3.61 -4.03
C TRP A 256 0.97 3.99 -5.33
N PHE A 257 1.64 4.81 -6.16
CA PHE A 257 1.16 5.21 -7.48
C PHE A 257 1.25 4.11 -8.54
N ASN A 258 1.93 3.01 -8.24
CA ASN A 258 2.12 1.88 -9.15
C ASN A 258 0.84 1.07 -9.38
N ALA A 259 -0.17 1.26 -8.55
CA ALA A 259 -1.41 0.50 -8.61
C ALA A 259 -2.12 0.62 -9.97
N ALA A 260 -2.59 1.78 -10.38
CA ALA A 260 -3.23 1.96 -11.68
C ALA A 260 -2.28 1.70 -12.86
N PRO A 261 -1.00 2.12 -12.86
CA PRO A 261 -0.03 1.69 -13.85
C PRO A 261 0.15 0.18 -14.00
N SER A 262 0.02 -0.61 -12.92
CA SER A 262 0.15 -2.08 -13.00
C SER A 262 -0.90 -2.73 -13.90
N VAL A 263 -2.07 -2.11 -14.03
CA VAL A 263 -3.15 -2.48 -14.95
C VAL A 263 -3.17 -1.63 -16.22
N GLY A 264 -2.01 -1.12 -16.64
CA GLY A 264 -1.87 -0.13 -17.72
C GLY A 264 -2.58 -0.50 -19.03
N SER A 265 -2.55 -1.78 -19.45
CA SER A 265 -3.26 -2.25 -20.65
C SER A 265 -4.80 -2.21 -20.51
N GLU A 266 -5.32 -2.15 -19.29
CA GLU A 266 -6.76 -2.13 -18.99
C GLU A 266 -7.31 -0.69 -18.87
N LEU A 267 -6.44 0.34 -18.85
CA LEU A 267 -6.82 1.75 -18.71
C LEU A 267 -7.43 2.32 -19.99
N LYS A 268 -8.48 3.14 -19.86
CA LYS A 268 -9.17 3.82 -20.96
C LYS A 268 -8.68 5.26 -21.16
N GLY A 269 -8.38 5.63 -22.38
CA GLY A 269 -8.16 7.01 -22.80
C GLY A 269 -7.17 7.79 -21.92
N LYS A 270 -7.60 8.88 -21.32
CA LYS A 270 -6.76 9.76 -20.48
C LYS A 270 -6.44 9.17 -19.08
N ALA A 271 -6.99 8.01 -18.72
CA ALA A 271 -6.77 7.40 -17.42
C ALA A 271 -5.27 7.13 -17.16
N SER A 272 -4.51 6.71 -18.17
CA SER A 272 -3.07 6.48 -18.06
C SER A 272 -2.23 7.71 -17.69
N VAL A 273 -2.75 8.91 -17.90
CA VAL A 273 -2.02 10.17 -17.69
C VAL A 273 -2.45 10.86 -16.40
N TRP A 274 -3.77 10.97 -16.17
CA TRP A 274 -4.32 11.81 -15.12
C TRP A 274 -4.55 11.08 -13.80
N ASN A 275 -4.52 9.71 -13.80
CA ASN A 275 -4.76 8.96 -12.57
C ASN A 275 -3.77 9.34 -11.44
N VAL A 276 -2.46 9.43 -11.74
CA VAL A 276 -1.43 9.65 -10.72
C VAL A 276 -1.49 11.06 -10.11
N PRO A 277 -1.51 12.17 -10.91
CA PRO A 277 -1.60 13.52 -10.33
C PRO A 277 -2.86 13.73 -9.49
N ILE A 278 -4.02 13.25 -9.99
CA ILE A 278 -5.27 13.41 -9.25
C ILE A 278 -5.28 12.54 -7.98
N SER A 279 -4.72 11.34 -8.03
CA SER A 279 -4.62 10.46 -6.85
C SER A 279 -3.77 11.06 -5.75
N LEU A 280 -2.63 11.70 -6.09
CA LEU A 280 -1.81 12.42 -5.11
C LEU A 280 -2.60 13.54 -4.43
N LEU A 281 -3.30 14.36 -5.22
CA LEU A 281 -4.10 15.46 -4.69
C LEU A 281 -5.23 14.96 -3.77
N VAL A 282 -5.92 13.91 -4.19
CA VAL A 282 -7.01 13.30 -3.41
C VAL A 282 -6.47 12.70 -2.12
N ALA A 283 -5.39 11.92 -2.17
CA ALA A 283 -4.76 11.33 -0.99
C ALA A 283 -4.27 12.41 -0.01
N PHE A 284 -3.68 13.50 -0.54
CA PHE A 284 -3.26 14.64 0.28
C PHE A 284 -4.42 15.20 1.11
N PHE A 285 -5.57 15.47 0.50
CA PHE A 285 -6.72 16.01 1.23
C PHE A 285 -7.31 14.98 2.20
N ILE A 286 -7.44 13.71 1.80
CA ILE A 286 -8.02 12.66 2.66
C ILE A 286 -7.16 12.39 3.90
N VAL A 287 -5.86 12.64 3.86
CA VAL A 287 -4.96 12.43 5.02
C VAL A 287 -4.80 13.71 5.82
N THR A 288 -4.55 14.83 5.14
CA THR A 288 -4.22 16.10 5.82
C THR A 288 -5.42 16.70 6.54
N ILE A 289 -6.63 16.67 5.92
CA ILE A 289 -7.84 17.25 6.54
C ILE A 289 -8.23 16.54 7.83
N PRO A 290 -8.29 15.19 7.92
CA PRO A 290 -8.54 14.48 9.18
C PRO A 290 -7.55 14.84 10.30
N TYR A 291 -6.26 14.88 10.03
CA TYR A 291 -5.28 15.27 11.06
C TYR A 291 -5.44 16.74 11.46
N ALA A 292 -5.67 17.63 10.51
CA ALA A 292 -5.95 19.04 10.81
C ALA A 292 -7.23 19.18 11.65
N THR A 293 -8.27 18.39 11.37
CA THR A 293 -9.50 18.36 12.14
C THR A 293 -9.27 17.88 13.57
N MET A 294 -8.51 16.79 13.75
CA MET A 294 -8.16 16.32 15.12
C MET A 294 -7.41 17.39 15.92
N TYR A 295 -6.44 18.09 15.31
CA TYR A 295 -5.73 19.18 15.96
C TYR A 295 -6.61 20.40 16.21
N TYR A 296 -7.54 20.71 15.32
CA TYR A 296 -8.45 21.83 15.48
C TYR A 296 -9.44 21.62 16.64
N VAL A 297 -10.09 20.44 16.69
CA VAL A 297 -11.12 20.17 17.73
C VAL A 297 -10.51 19.70 19.04
N GLY A 298 -9.45 18.87 19.01
CA GLY A 298 -8.81 18.33 20.20
C GLY A 298 -7.71 19.24 20.79
N GLY A 299 -7.17 20.13 19.97
CA GLY A 299 -5.93 20.84 20.28
C GLY A 299 -4.71 19.98 20.01
N PHE A 300 -3.59 20.63 19.66
CA PHE A 300 -2.34 19.92 19.31
C PHE A 300 -1.80 19.08 20.47
N GLN A 301 -1.73 19.68 21.69
CA GLN A 301 -1.18 19.03 22.89
C GLN A 301 -1.96 17.76 23.25
N PHE A 302 -3.29 17.89 23.31
CA PHE A 302 -4.16 16.74 23.60
C PHE A 302 -4.01 15.65 22.53
N THR A 303 -4.13 16.01 21.25
CA THR A 303 -4.13 15.04 20.16
C THR A 303 -2.80 14.27 20.10
N THR A 304 -1.67 14.97 20.26
CA THR A 304 -0.34 14.34 20.28
C THR A 304 -0.19 13.43 21.49
N ALA A 305 -0.60 13.88 22.68
CA ALA A 305 -0.56 13.06 23.88
C ALA A 305 -1.49 11.84 23.79
N ALA A 306 -2.70 11.99 23.26
CA ALA A 306 -3.66 10.90 23.11
C ALA A 306 -3.17 9.83 22.13
N LEU A 307 -2.62 10.23 20.97
CA LEU A 307 -2.03 9.31 20.00
C LEU A 307 -0.75 8.62 20.50
N SER A 308 -0.13 9.13 21.56
CA SER A 308 1.06 8.56 22.20
C SER A 308 0.75 7.91 23.55
N ASN A 309 -0.52 7.80 23.93
CA ASN A 309 -0.93 7.20 25.18
C ASN A 309 -1.19 5.69 25.00
N PRO A 310 -0.40 4.80 25.66
CA PRO A 310 -0.51 3.36 25.46
C PRO A 310 -1.92 2.81 25.76
N THR A 311 -2.56 3.28 26.83
CA THR A 311 -3.91 2.83 27.20
C THR A 311 -4.94 3.22 26.14
N LEU A 312 -4.95 4.50 25.71
CA LEU A 312 -5.89 4.94 24.68
C LEU A 312 -5.68 4.21 23.35
N VAL A 313 -4.43 4.02 22.92
CA VAL A 313 -4.14 3.40 21.63
C VAL A 313 -4.35 1.87 21.66
N ASN A 314 -3.83 1.17 22.67
CA ASN A 314 -3.87 -0.30 22.70
C ASN A 314 -5.22 -0.85 23.19
N ASP A 315 -5.82 -0.23 24.25
CA ASP A 315 -7.01 -0.78 24.88
C ASP A 315 -8.31 -0.19 24.29
N TYR A 316 -8.26 1.05 23.82
CA TYR A 316 -9.43 1.75 23.24
C TYR A 316 -9.32 1.99 21.72
N GLY A 317 -8.22 1.58 21.09
CA GLY A 317 -8.01 1.73 19.66
C GLY A 317 -8.07 3.19 19.18
N PHE A 318 -7.58 4.16 20.01
CA PHE A 318 -7.73 5.58 19.75
C PHE A 318 -7.08 5.99 18.42
N ASN A 319 -7.93 6.48 17.52
CA ASN A 319 -7.54 6.97 16.20
C ASN A 319 -8.59 7.97 15.69
N PHE A 320 -8.41 8.47 14.46
CA PHE A 320 -9.35 9.42 13.84
C PHE A 320 -10.80 8.89 13.80
N PHE A 321 -11.00 7.63 13.41
CA PHE A 321 -12.34 7.07 13.25
C PHE A 321 -13.01 6.79 14.60
N THR A 322 -12.28 6.19 15.55
CA THR A 322 -12.83 5.90 16.89
C THR A 322 -13.13 7.19 17.65
N LEU A 323 -12.30 8.23 17.48
CA LEU A 323 -12.61 9.54 18.04
C LEU A 323 -13.89 10.12 17.43
N ALA A 324 -14.04 10.08 16.12
CA ALA A 324 -15.24 10.59 15.44
C ALA A 324 -16.51 9.80 15.81
N MET A 325 -16.40 8.47 15.93
CA MET A 325 -17.51 7.62 16.40
C MET A 325 -17.88 7.91 17.86
N GLY A 326 -16.88 8.11 18.72
CA GLY A 326 -17.08 8.37 20.14
C GLY A 326 -17.75 9.71 20.45
N VAL A 327 -17.50 10.74 19.62
CA VAL A 327 -18.18 12.04 19.76
C VAL A 327 -19.51 12.10 19.01
N SER A 328 -19.86 11.08 18.22
CA SER A 328 -21.11 11.05 17.47
C SER A 328 -22.30 10.94 18.41
N SER A 329 -23.29 11.80 18.23
CA SER A 329 -24.50 11.86 19.05
C SER A 329 -25.53 10.78 18.72
N ASN A 330 -25.33 10.00 17.66
CA ASN A 330 -26.30 9.02 17.22
C ASN A 330 -25.66 7.79 16.56
N PHE A 331 -26.37 6.66 16.66
CA PHE A 331 -25.95 5.37 16.12
C PHE A 331 -25.69 5.40 14.60
N VAL A 332 -26.52 6.10 13.83
CA VAL A 332 -26.43 6.13 12.36
C VAL A 332 -25.13 6.82 11.92
N GLY A 333 -24.79 7.94 12.55
CA GLY A 333 -23.53 8.64 12.29
C GLY A 333 -22.31 7.76 12.62
N SER A 334 -22.28 7.15 13.80
CA SER A 334 -21.22 6.23 14.22
C SER A 334 -21.11 5.04 13.27
N ALA A 335 -22.22 4.43 12.87
CA ALA A 335 -22.24 3.30 11.94
C ALA A 335 -21.76 3.70 10.54
N ALA A 336 -22.11 4.89 10.05
CA ALA A 336 -21.63 5.39 8.75
C ALA A 336 -20.11 5.64 8.75
N ILE A 337 -19.57 6.21 9.83
CA ILE A 337 -18.12 6.40 10.02
C ILE A 337 -17.41 5.05 10.07
N GLY A 338 -17.91 4.13 10.90
CA GLY A 338 -17.33 2.79 11.06
C GLY A 338 -17.36 1.98 9.75
N LEU A 339 -18.49 1.99 9.04
CA LEU A 339 -18.59 1.34 7.72
C LEU A 339 -17.58 1.95 6.73
N GLY A 340 -17.47 3.29 6.72
CA GLY A 340 -16.50 3.97 5.87
C GLY A 340 -15.06 3.52 6.15
N TRP A 341 -14.68 3.39 7.42
CA TRP A 341 -13.37 2.87 7.80
C TRP A 341 -13.14 1.44 7.33
N VAL A 342 -14.07 0.54 7.62
CA VAL A 342 -13.97 -0.87 7.23
C VAL A 342 -13.83 -1.02 5.70
N VAL A 343 -14.73 -0.39 4.91
CA VAL A 343 -14.68 -0.55 3.46
C VAL A 343 -13.45 0.11 2.83
N LEU A 344 -12.92 1.20 3.41
CA LEU A 344 -11.70 1.83 2.96
C LEU A 344 -10.49 0.89 3.16
N THR A 345 -10.48 0.14 4.25
CA THR A 345 -9.43 -0.86 4.52
C THR A 345 -9.61 -2.11 3.63
N VAL A 346 -10.85 -2.56 3.38
CA VAL A 346 -11.14 -3.66 2.44
C VAL A 346 -10.72 -3.31 1.01
N ALA A 347 -10.83 -2.04 0.60
CA ALA A 347 -10.44 -1.60 -0.73
C ALA A 347 -8.94 -1.84 -1.02
N ILE A 348 -8.08 -1.76 0.01
CA ILE A 348 -6.65 -2.08 -0.10
C ILE A 348 -6.46 -3.55 -0.51
N LEU A 349 -7.13 -4.48 0.20
CA LEU A 349 -7.09 -5.91 -0.12
C LEU A 349 -7.60 -6.18 -1.52
N ALA A 350 -8.76 -5.61 -1.87
CA ALA A 350 -9.42 -5.85 -3.14
C ALA A 350 -8.53 -5.49 -4.33
N PHE A 351 -7.71 -4.44 -4.20
CA PHE A 351 -6.82 -4.03 -5.28
C PHE A 351 -5.43 -4.69 -5.19
N GLY A 352 -4.88 -4.92 -4.01
CA GLY A 352 -3.59 -5.60 -3.84
C GLY A 352 -3.56 -6.97 -4.53
N ILE A 353 -4.64 -7.74 -4.44
CA ILE A 353 -4.86 -9.00 -5.15
C ILE A 353 -4.74 -8.83 -6.68
N ILE A 354 -5.29 -7.75 -7.23
CA ILE A 354 -5.18 -7.46 -8.67
C ILE A 354 -3.75 -7.10 -9.03
N THR A 355 -3.12 -6.21 -8.27
CA THR A 355 -1.77 -5.72 -8.51
C THR A 355 -0.77 -6.88 -8.61
N ILE A 356 -0.70 -7.74 -7.60
CA ILE A 356 0.25 -8.84 -7.55
C ILE A 356 0.09 -9.79 -8.74
N SER A 357 -1.15 -10.09 -9.11
CA SER A 357 -1.43 -10.96 -10.25
C SER A 357 -0.98 -10.36 -11.59
N ARG A 358 -1.01 -9.03 -11.74
CA ARG A 358 -0.54 -8.33 -12.96
C ARG A 358 0.98 -8.29 -13.04
N TYR A 359 1.67 -8.12 -11.92
CA TYR A 359 3.14 -8.26 -11.89
C TYR A 359 3.60 -9.68 -12.21
N MET A 360 2.96 -10.70 -11.62
CA MET A 360 3.25 -12.10 -11.95
C MET A 360 3.00 -12.40 -13.44
N LEU A 361 1.89 -11.91 -13.99
CA LEU A 361 1.56 -12.04 -15.40
C LEU A 361 2.64 -11.43 -16.28
N ALA A 362 3.03 -10.17 -16.01
CA ALA A 362 4.04 -9.45 -16.80
C ALA A 362 5.42 -10.14 -16.73
N GLN A 363 5.85 -10.58 -15.55
CA GLN A 363 7.09 -11.32 -15.36
C GLN A 363 7.08 -12.69 -16.05
N SER A 364 5.91 -13.32 -16.16
CA SER A 364 5.75 -14.58 -16.87
C SER A 364 5.77 -14.40 -18.38
N PHE A 365 5.23 -13.30 -18.92
CA PHE A 365 5.37 -12.94 -20.33
C PHE A 365 6.83 -12.73 -20.73
N ASP A 366 7.63 -12.19 -19.85
CA ASP A 366 9.07 -12.04 -20.06
C ASP A 366 9.85 -13.34 -19.78
N ARG A 367 9.14 -14.47 -19.55
CA ARG A 367 9.70 -15.81 -19.28
C ARG A 367 10.56 -15.90 -18.01
N PHE A 368 10.53 -14.88 -17.17
CA PHE A 368 11.20 -14.92 -15.88
C PHE A 368 10.48 -15.87 -14.92
N LEU A 369 9.16 -15.71 -14.74
CA LEU A 369 8.34 -16.65 -14.00
C LEU A 369 7.80 -17.79 -14.89
N PRO A 370 7.31 -18.89 -14.31
CA PRO A 370 6.71 -19.99 -15.08
C PRO A 370 5.55 -19.52 -15.95
N SER A 371 5.49 -19.99 -17.21
CA SER A 371 4.47 -19.61 -18.19
C SER A 371 3.02 -19.90 -17.74
N ARG A 372 2.81 -20.85 -16.81
CA ARG A 372 1.50 -21.15 -16.24
C ARG A 372 0.89 -19.94 -15.51
N LEU A 373 1.72 -19.05 -14.94
CA LEU A 373 1.25 -17.82 -14.30
C LEU A 373 0.75 -16.76 -15.31
N ALA A 374 1.11 -16.91 -16.60
CA ALA A 374 0.60 -16.09 -17.69
C ALA A 374 -0.76 -16.57 -18.22
N TYR A 375 -1.31 -17.68 -17.71
CA TYR A 375 -2.60 -18.17 -18.16
C TYR A 375 -3.74 -17.24 -17.74
N VAL A 376 -4.40 -16.64 -18.73
CA VAL A 376 -5.60 -15.83 -18.55
C VAL A 376 -6.82 -16.68 -18.90
N SER A 377 -7.77 -16.81 -17.98
CA SER A 377 -8.99 -17.60 -18.17
C SER A 377 -9.96 -16.94 -19.16
N LYS A 378 -10.98 -17.68 -19.57
CA LYS A 378 -12.10 -17.15 -20.39
C LYS A 378 -12.81 -15.93 -19.77
N TYR A 379 -12.64 -15.70 -18.48
CA TYR A 379 -13.19 -14.53 -17.77
C TYR A 379 -12.27 -13.30 -17.82
N GLY A 380 -11.07 -13.41 -18.42
CA GLY A 380 -10.10 -12.33 -18.49
C GLY A 380 -9.30 -12.13 -17.20
N SER A 381 -9.09 -13.20 -16.42
CA SER A 381 -8.36 -13.16 -15.14
C SER A 381 -7.18 -14.13 -15.14
N PRO A 382 -5.99 -13.77 -14.59
CA PRO A 382 -4.83 -14.65 -14.43
C PRO A 382 -5.04 -15.59 -13.23
N VAL A 383 -5.82 -16.64 -13.41
CA VAL A 383 -6.31 -17.53 -12.34
C VAL A 383 -5.16 -18.17 -11.56
N VAL A 384 -4.11 -18.66 -12.24
CA VAL A 384 -3.00 -19.37 -11.56
C VAL A 384 -2.24 -18.42 -10.65
N ALA A 385 -2.05 -17.16 -11.07
CA ALA A 385 -1.42 -16.14 -10.24
C ALA A 385 -2.27 -15.82 -8.99
N HIS A 386 -3.59 -15.71 -9.16
CA HIS A 386 -4.51 -15.50 -8.03
C HIS A 386 -4.55 -16.69 -7.05
N LEU A 387 -4.50 -17.92 -7.54
CA LEU A 387 -4.49 -19.10 -6.67
C LEU A 387 -3.16 -19.23 -5.89
N LEU A 388 -2.04 -18.86 -6.50
CA LEU A 388 -0.75 -18.83 -5.80
C LEU A 388 -0.76 -17.78 -4.69
N ASP A 389 -1.20 -16.55 -5.01
CA ASP A 389 -1.36 -15.47 -4.04
C ASP A 389 -2.30 -15.89 -2.90
N LEU A 390 -3.46 -16.49 -3.24
CA LEU A 390 -4.42 -16.99 -2.26
C LEU A 390 -3.79 -17.98 -1.27
N ALA A 391 -3.08 -18.98 -1.79
CA ALA A 391 -2.50 -20.03 -0.95
C ALA A 391 -1.45 -19.45 0.01
N VAL A 392 -0.56 -18.60 -0.49
CA VAL A 392 0.51 -17.98 0.31
C VAL A 392 -0.07 -16.98 1.31
N THR A 393 -0.96 -16.09 0.86
CA THR A 393 -1.51 -15.04 1.72
C THR A 393 -2.38 -15.60 2.83
N VAL A 394 -3.21 -16.64 2.57
CA VAL A 394 -3.99 -17.31 3.63
C VAL A 394 -3.09 -17.98 4.67
N ALA A 395 -2.00 -18.62 4.24
CA ALA A 395 -1.01 -19.17 5.18
C ALA A 395 -0.38 -18.05 6.03
N LEU A 396 -0.06 -16.91 5.43
CA LEU A 396 0.49 -15.75 6.12
C LEU A 396 -0.53 -15.08 7.06
N ILE A 397 -1.82 -15.03 6.70
CA ILE A 397 -2.90 -14.59 7.61
C ILE A 397 -2.93 -15.49 8.86
N GLY A 398 -2.80 -16.81 8.69
CA GLY A 398 -2.72 -17.75 9.82
C GLY A 398 -1.51 -17.49 10.71
N LEU A 399 -0.33 -17.32 10.11
CA LEU A 399 0.88 -16.96 10.86
C LEU A 399 0.72 -15.63 11.59
N ALA A 400 0.12 -14.61 10.95
CA ALA A 400 -0.10 -13.31 11.55
C ALA A 400 -1.12 -13.36 12.70
N ALA A 401 -2.20 -14.12 12.56
CA ALA A 401 -3.23 -14.25 13.59
C ALA A 401 -2.69 -14.97 14.85
N PHE A 402 -1.94 -16.06 14.66
CA PHE A 402 -1.46 -16.90 15.78
C PHE A 402 -0.09 -16.46 16.31
N LEU A 403 0.73 -15.78 15.49
CA LEU A 403 2.11 -15.37 15.81
C LEU A 403 2.33 -13.89 15.48
N TYR A 404 1.37 -13.04 15.84
CA TYR A 404 1.33 -11.61 15.46
C TYR A 404 2.67 -10.89 15.69
N GLY A 405 3.33 -11.12 16.84
CA GLY A 405 4.63 -10.51 17.14
C GLY A 405 5.72 -10.88 16.13
N THR A 406 5.73 -12.12 15.65
CA THR A 406 6.70 -12.59 14.65
C THR A 406 6.44 -11.98 13.28
N LEU A 407 5.18 -11.93 12.84
CA LEU A 407 4.85 -11.41 11.51
C LEU A 407 4.83 -9.89 11.46
N SER A 408 4.47 -9.21 12.55
CA SER A 408 4.62 -7.76 12.65
C SER A 408 6.07 -7.32 12.48
N SER A 409 7.03 -8.16 12.88
CA SER A 409 8.45 -7.92 12.61
C SER A 409 8.81 -7.98 11.12
N LEU A 410 8.03 -8.69 10.29
CA LEU A 410 8.15 -8.68 8.82
C LEU A 410 7.59 -7.39 8.19
N TYR A 411 6.90 -6.55 8.96
CA TYR A 411 6.42 -5.27 8.47
C TYR A 411 7.57 -4.39 7.94
N GLY A 412 8.75 -4.52 8.54
CA GLY A 412 9.98 -3.93 8.02
C GLY A 412 10.38 -4.42 6.62
N ALA A 413 9.80 -5.53 6.13
CA ALA A 413 10.04 -6.01 4.78
C ALA A 413 9.50 -5.06 3.70
N VAL A 414 8.58 -4.14 4.04
CA VAL A 414 8.13 -3.06 3.14
C VAL A 414 9.27 -2.15 2.70
N MET A 415 10.40 -2.16 3.41
CA MET A 415 11.66 -1.58 2.94
C MET A 415 12.03 -2.08 1.53
N ALA A 416 11.69 -3.33 1.17
CA ALA A 416 11.92 -3.86 -0.18
C ALA A 416 11.21 -3.03 -1.27
N SER A 417 10.00 -2.52 -0.99
CA SER A 417 9.29 -1.62 -1.88
C SER A 417 9.98 -0.25 -1.99
N MET A 418 10.59 0.24 -0.93
CA MET A 418 11.37 1.49 -1.00
C MET A 418 12.58 1.31 -1.91
N ILE A 419 13.31 0.20 -1.78
CA ILE A 419 14.39 -0.15 -2.70
C ILE A 419 13.86 -0.25 -4.14
N TYR A 420 12.75 -0.93 -4.34
CA TYR A 420 12.12 -1.05 -5.66
C TYR A 420 11.81 0.31 -6.28
N PHE A 421 11.17 1.22 -5.56
CA PHE A 421 10.83 2.55 -6.07
C PHE A 421 12.07 3.42 -6.34
N ALA A 422 13.16 3.23 -5.60
CA ALA A 422 14.44 3.85 -5.92
C ALA A 422 14.96 3.39 -7.29
N PHE A 423 14.90 2.08 -7.57
CA PHE A 423 15.29 1.54 -8.87
C PHE A 423 14.36 1.97 -10.01
N VAL A 424 13.05 2.11 -9.77
CA VAL A 424 12.10 2.66 -10.75
C VAL A 424 12.50 4.10 -11.12
N GLY A 425 12.83 4.93 -10.13
CA GLY A 425 13.35 6.29 -10.35
C GLY A 425 14.64 6.30 -11.18
N GLY A 426 15.60 5.47 -10.79
CA GLY A 426 16.85 5.29 -11.54
C GLY A 426 16.62 4.82 -12.98
N GLY A 427 15.70 3.87 -13.18
CA GLY A 427 15.28 3.40 -14.51
C GLY A 427 14.68 4.51 -15.36
N ALA A 428 13.82 5.35 -14.77
CA ALA A 428 13.24 6.49 -15.46
C ALA A 428 14.30 7.52 -15.89
N ALA A 429 15.28 7.80 -15.00
CA ALA A 429 16.40 8.68 -15.33
C ALA A 429 17.23 8.12 -16.50
N VAL A 430 17.57 6.82 -16.47
CA VAL A 430 18.31 6.16 -17.56
C VAL A 430 17.52 6.17 -18.86
N TYR A 431 16.20 5.93 -18.80
CA TYR A 431 15.34 6.03 -19.97
C TYR A 431 15.35 7.45 -20.56
N GLY A 432 15.19 8.45 -19.70
CA GLY A 432 15.23 9.87 -20.09
C GLY A 432 16.55 10.25 -20.80
N LEU A 433 17.68 9.76 -20.26
CA LEU A 433 18.99 10.02 -20.87
C LEU A 433 19.14 9.42 -22.26
N LYS A 434 18.63 8.20 -22.47
CA LYS A 434 18.82 7.42 -23.70
C LYS A 434 17.77 7.74 -24.78
N ASN A 435 16.52 8.01 -24.40
CA ASN A 435 15.39 7.99 -25.33
C ASN A 435 14.66 9.33 -25.47
N GLU A 436 14.94 10.31 -24.60
CA GLU A 436 14.26 11.59 -24.59
C GLU A 436 15.18 12.75 -25.04
N ARG A 437 14.56 13.86 -25.48
CA ARG A 437 15.26 15.08 -25.90
C ARG A 437 14.62 16.32 -25.28
N GLY A 438 15.34 17.43 -25.27
CA GLY A 438 14.85 18.72 -24.79
C GLY A 438 14.32 18.68 -23.36
N THR A 439 13.26 19.41 -23.10
CA THR A 439 12.65 19.56 -21.77
C THR A 439 12.16 18.23 -21.20
N SER A 440 11.62 17.34 -22.04
CA SER A 440 11.16 16.00 -21.59
C SER A 440 12.29 15.18 -21.00
N LYS A 441 13.49 15.22 -21.60
CA LYS A 441 14.70 14.57 -21.08
C LYS A 441 15.05 15.13 -19.68
N VAL A 442 15.17 16.46 -19.57
CA VAL A 442 15.55 17.09 -18.31
C VAL A 442 14.55 16.77 -17.21
N THR A 443 13.25 16.92 -17.49
CA THR A 443 12.18 16.64 -16.51
C THR A 443 12.25 15.20 -16.02
N LEU A 444 12.36 14.22 -16.92
CA LEU A 444 12.35 12.80 -16.55
C LEU A 444 13.62 12.40 -15.79
N VAL A 445 14.78 12.92 -16.21
CA VAL A 445 16.06 12.64 -15.55
C VAL A 445 16.06 13.23 -14.13
N VAL A 446 15.69 14.51 -13.99
CA VAL A 446 15.67 15.18 -12.67
C VAL A 446 14.65 14.49 -11.74
N ALA A 447 13.42 14.26 -12.21
CA ALA A 447 12.41 13.59 -11.41
C ALA A 447 12.83 12.16 -11.03
N GLY A 448 13.45 11.41 -11.95
CA GLY A 448 13.94 10.06 -11.69
C GLY A 448 15.04 10.03 -10.63
N ILE A 449 16.01 10.95 -10.70
CA ILE A 449 17.09 11.08 -9.70
C ILE A 449 16.51 11.47 -8.34
N LEU A 450 15.63 12.46 -8.30
CA LEU A 450 14.98 12.89 -7.05
C LEU A 450 14.13 11.78 -6.43
N GLN A 451 13.37 11.05 -7.24
CA GLN A 451 12.65 9.86 -6.76
C GLN A 451 13.61 8.83 -6.16
N ALA A 452 14.69 8.48 -6.87
CA ALA A 452 15.68 7.53 -6.36
C ALA A 452 16.29 8.01 -5.04
N ALA A 453 16.60 9.29 -4.90
CA ALA A 453 17.14 9.88 -3.69
C ALA A 453 16.16 9.80 -2.51
N VAL A 454 14.87 10.16 -2.72
CA VAL A 454 13.83 10.08 -1.68
C VAL A 454 13.65 8.64 -1.19
N PHE A 455 13.56 7.67 -2.10
CA PHE A 455 13.34 6.28 -1.69
C PHE A 455 14.61 5.63 -1.10
N THR A 456 15.80 6.08 -1.47
CA THR A 456 17.06 5.70 -0.80
C THR A 456 17.09 6.26 0.63
N TYR A 457 16.65 7.50 0.83
CA TYR A 457 16.50 8.08 2.17
C TYR A 457 15.49 7.28 3.02
N LEU A 458 14.32 6.95 2.47
CA LEU A 458 13.34 6.12 3.18
C LEU A 458 13.91 4.73 3.52
N THR A 459 14.64 4.10 2.61
CA THR A 459 15.35 2.84 2.88
C THR A 459 16.33 2.99 4.04
N TYR A 460 17.09 4.09 4.07
CA TYR A 460 17.99 4.40 5.17
C TYR A 460 17.24 4.53 6.51
N GLU A 461 16.09 5.21 6.55
CA GLU A 461 15.27 5.34 7.76
C GLU A 461 14.82 3.98 8.32
N PHE A 462 14.43 3.04 7.46
CA PHE A 462 14.10 1.67 7.87
C PHE A 462 15.29 0.93 8.48
N LEU A 463 16.51 1.17 7.98
CA LEU A 463 17.73 0.54 8.48
C LEU A 463 18.26 1.23 9.72
N ALA A 464 18.17 2.57 9.79
CA ALA A 464 18.69 3.36 10.90
C ALA A 464 17.82 3.25 12.17
N TYR A 465 16.49 3.06 11.99
CA TYR A 465 15.54 3.00 13.09
C TYR A 465 14.71 1.70 13.07
N PRO A 466 15.36 0.52 13.19
CA PRO A 466 14.69 -0.77 13.05
C PRO A 466 13.57 -0.98 14.10
N ASN A 467 13.74 -0.46 15.31
CA ASN A 467 12.76 -0.61 16.39
C ASN A 467 11.45 0.15 16.11
N ILE A 468 11.50 1.22 15.30
CA ILE A 468 10.32 2.00 14.91
C ILE A 468 9.63 1.34 13.71
N TRP A 469 10.42 0.91 12.72
CA TRP A 469 9.91 0.51 11.40
C TRP A 469 9.83 -1.01 11.23
N GLY A 470 9.80 -1.77 12.32
CA GLY A 470 9.65 -3.23 12.29
C GLY A 470 10.86 -3.97 11.71
N GLY A 471 12.06 -3.35 11.77
CA GLY A 471 13.31 -3.97 11.36
C GLY A 471 13.67 -5.11 12.30
N SER A 472 13.92 -6.28 11.74
CA SER A 472 14.32 -7.48 12.47
C SER A 472 15.19 -8.35 11.59
N THR A 473 15.90 -9.30 12.20
CA THR A 473 16.64 -10.33 11.45
C THR A 473 15.72 -11.06 10.47
N LEU A 474 14.46 -11.29 10.86
CA LEU A 474 13.47 -11.95 10.02
C LEU A 474 13.09 -11.07 8.81
N ALA A 475 12.82 -9.76 9.03
CA ALA A 475 12.48 -8.82 7.95
C ALA A 475 13.64 -8.66 6.96
N TYR A 476 14.84 -8.44 7.46
CA TYR A 476 16.03 -8.28 6.60
C TYR A 476 16.39 -9.59 5.90
N GLY A 477 16.27 -10.72 6.61
CA GLY A 477 16.43 -12.05 6.02
C GLY A 477 15.43 -12.32 4.90
N TYR A 478 14.18 -11.91 5.07
CA TYR A 478 13.14 -12.00 4.03
C TYR A 478 13.50 -11.17 2.79
N VAL A 479 13.90 -9.91 2.96
CA VAL A 479 14.30 -9.04 1.84
C VAL A 479 15.50 -9.63 1.10
N ALA A 480 16.53 -10.08 1.85
CA ALA A 480 17.69 -10.71 1.25
C ALA A 480 17.34 -12.02 0.52
N ALA A 481 16.53 -12.89 1.16
CA ALA A 481 16.12 -14.17 0.56
C ALA A 481 15.32 -13.97 -0.73
N THR A 482 14.40 -13.01 -0.76
CA THR A 482 13.60 -12.71 -1.96
C THR A 482 14.44 -12.10 -3.08
N PHE A 483 15.46 -11.29 -2.75
CA PHE A 483 16.43 -10.80 -3.73
C PHE A 483 17.24 -11.96 -4.33
N PHE A 484 17.86 -12.82 -3.50
CA PHE A 484 18.65 -13.94 -3.98
C PHE A 484 17.80 -14.95 -4.74
N LEU A 485 16.56 -15.18 -4.33
CA LEU A 485 15.61 -16.01 -5.08
C LEU A 485 15.39 -15.44 -6.49
N GLY A 486 15.20 -14.13 -6.62
CA GLY A 486 15.07 -13.46 -7.92
C GLY A 486 16.30 -13.61 -8.78
N ALA A 487 17.49 -13.42 -8.20
CA ALA A 487 18.76 -13.57 -8.91
C ALA A 487 18.99 -15.01 -9.40
N ILE A 488 18.74 -16.00 -8.55
CA ILE A 488 18.84 -17.43 -8.87
C ILE A 488 17.84 -17.81 -9.97
N LEU A 489 16.58 -17.36 -9.84
CA LEU A 489 15.57 -17.62 -10.85
C LEU A 489 15.96 -17.04 -12.22
N TYR A 490 16.48 -15.81 -12.25
CA TYR A 490 16.93 -15.19 -13.50
C TYR A 490 18.08 -15.98 -14.12
N ALA A 491 19.11 -16.33 -13.34
CA ALA A 491 20.24 -17.11 -13.80
C ALA A 491 19.81 -18.48 -14.35
N TYR A 492 18.93 -19.17 -13.61
CA TYR A 492 18.35 -20.45 -14.04
C TYR A 492 17.60 -20.32 -15.37
N ARG A 493 16.70 -19.32 -15.47
CA ARG A 493 15.90 -19.10 -16.68
C ARG A 493 16.78 -18.73 -17.88
N LYS A 494 17.81 -17.92 -17.65
CA LYS A 494 18.81 -17.62 -18.70
C LYS A 494 19.49 -18.90 -19.18
N SER A 495 20.02 -19.73 -18.27
CA SER A 495 20.68 -20.99 -18.64
C SER A 495 19.76 -21.95 -19.41
N VAL A 496 18.47 -22.07 -18.99
CA VAL A 496 17.50 -22.92 -19.68
C VAL A 496 17.18 -22.37 -21.08
N SER A 497 17.03 -21.05 -21.20
CA SER A 497 16.75 -20.41 -22.49
C SER A 497 17.91 -20.51 -23.44
N ASP A 498 19.15 -20.31 -23.00
CA ASP A 498 20.36 -20.43 -23.77
C ASP A 498 20.51 -21.86 -24.33
N LYS A 499 20.26 -22.89 -23.49
CA LYS A 499 20.26 -24.31 -23.94
C LYS A 499 19.17 -24.63 -24.97
N ALA A 500 18.04 -23.88 -24.92
CA ALA A 500 16.96 -23.99 -25.89
C ALA A 500 17.21 -23.18 -27.18
N GLY A 501 18.37 -22.53 -27.31
CA GLY A 501 18.73 -21.68 -28.45
C GLY A 501 17.97 -20.35 -28.48
N PHE A 502 17.57 -19.85 -27.35
CA PHE A 502 16.80 -18.62 -27.22
C PHE A 502 17.45 -17.67 -26.16
N ASP A 503 17.74 -16.44 -26.57
CA ASP A 503 18.26 -15.41 -25.66
C ASP A 503 17.13 -14.69 -24.94
N ILE A 504 16.95 -14.98 -23.63
CA ILE A 504 15.93 -14.34 -22.79
C ILE A 504 16.10 -12.82 -22.71
N THR A 505 17.31 -12.28 -22.94
CA THR A 505 17.55 -10.84 -22.87
C THR A 505 16.80 -10.07 -23.96
N LEU A 506 16.44 -10.73 -25.05
CA LEU A 506 15.63 -10.14 -26.12
C LEU A 506 14.21 -9.79 -25.65
N ALA A 507 13.67 -10.55 -24.69
CA ALA A 507 12.36 -10.25 -24.12
C ALA A 507 12.30 -8.87 -23.46
N PHE A 508 13.43 -8.35 -22.98
CA PHE A 508 13.54 -7.06 -22.30
C PHE A 508 13.92 -5.90 -23.22
N LYS A 509 14.14 -6.15 -24.51
CA LYS A 509 14.41 -5.11 -25.54
C LYS A 509 13.13 -4.61 -26.20
N GLU A 510 12.06 -5.40 -26.14
CA GLU A 510 10.78 -5.09 -26.76
C GLU A 510 9.73 -4.68 -25.73
N ILE A 511 8.81 -3.79 -26.14
CA ILE A 511 7.63 -3.46 -25.33
C ILE A 511 6.64 -4.63 -25.46
N PRO A 512 6.09 -5.17 -24.34
CA PRO A 512 5.11 -6.25 -24.39
C PRO A 512 3.89 -5.86 -25.24
N PRO A 513 3.25 -6.80 -25.96
CA PRO A 513 2.00 -6.52 -26.68
C PRO A 513 0.88 -6.12 -25.71
N GLU A 514 -0.17 -5.50 -26.26
CA GLU A 514 -1.41 -5.19 -25.51
C GLU A 514 -2.25 -6.43 -25.26
#